data_e42568cec39b51b0e8c89a66d48dfe52
#
_entry.id   e42568cec39b51b0e8c89a66d48dfe52
#
_cell.length_a   1.000
_cell.length_b   1.000
_cell.length_c   1.000
_cell.angle_alpha   90.00
_cell.angle_beta   90.00
_cell.angle_gamma   90.00
#
_symmetry.space_group_name_H-M   'P 1'
#
loop_
_entity.id
_entity.type
_entity.pdbx_description
1 polymer ?
#
loop_
_entity_poly.entity_id
_entity_poly.type
_entity_poly.pdbx_seq_one_letter_code
_entity_poly.pdbx_strand_id
1 'polypeptide(L)'
;LTTIALVQTKGSETMRLTSMINGQVVSSDLIAELTDIENVGIESFQLARSGRFLAVQTSNAQLSSDNQPDTNDSSDIYLFDLSTGVVTRVSYVGGSEVNEPTYLKSIFVEGNQVSIGFVTDAAFVSPSRVDTNSTNYNADAGFRSDAYIWSSSFNTDGLIGNGRFDLQSIATDGTASGYVSSDDTLQITSAGVFFTSSSETLINADSNGEKDVYFTDTGAVVSRLNPPFVAELASGAIFLGANKNGSKAAFLTDSDEISGATGAQQLILLDTNTGDASVVSEDNGVLANDWVISGSVSASGYSVAFTSSANNLTQEPLAAASGSLFVKIDKVPIVGQVYHWRTHALLGETNVEIVDDADRAAVANIDTDAFGAYSLTNLASGESRLTATKTLVESDTNRVVTSADALAALKIAVGLNPNTNQEQPVSPYQLIAADVNKDGRVSSADALATLKIAVGLVDAVPQEWLFVPESTAYWDESDGVFTLSRSSVEWDSEGLLLDSPDTGEVNFVALLLGDVNGSWDSPDSAVLLDEAYFIALDEAGYGPLTQWGEFPGI
;
A
#
# COMPACT_ATOMS: atom_id res chain seq x y z
N LEU A 1 -12.65 8.70 -0.34
CA LEU A 1 -11.29 9.29 -0.39
C LEU A 1 -11.18 10.33 0.71
N THR A 2 -10.37 10.07 1.73
CA THR A 2 -10.07 11.05 2.78
C THR A 2 -8.87 11.87 2.31
N THR A 3 -9.08 13.13 2.00
CA THR A 3 -8.00 14.06 1.69
C THR A 3 -7.61 14.78 2.98
N ILE A 4 -6.34 14.76 3.34
CA ILE A 4 -5.81 15.51 4.47
C ILE A 4 -5.12 16.74 3.90
N ALA A 5 -5.54 17.91 4.35
CA ALA A 5 -4.96 19.18 3.95
C ALA A 5 -4.42 19.93 5.18
N LEU A 6 -3.21 20.45 5.06
CA LEU A 6 -2.70 21.43 6.00
C LEU A 6 -3.22 22.81 5.60
N VAL A 7 -4.00 23.45 6.45
CA VAL A 7 -4.59 24.77 6.16
C VAL A 7 -3.93 25.81 7.04
N GLN A 8 -3.20 26.72 6.41
CA GLN A 8 -2.75 27.94 7.04
C GLN A 8 -3.74 29.07 6.72
N THR A 9 -4.31 29.69 7.74
CA THR A 9 -5.27 30.79 7.55
C THR A 9 -4.50 32.12 7.69
N LYS A 10 -4.57 32.98 6.68
CA LYS A 10 -3.94 34.29 6.67
C LYS A 10 -4.51 35.15 7.81
N GLY A 11 -3.66 35.49 8.79
CA GLY A 11 -4.01 36.33 9.94
C GLY A 11 -4.45 35.59 11.22
N SER A 12 -4.41 34.27 11.21
CA SER A 12 -4.53 33.42 12.41
C SER A 12 -3.57 32.25 12.23
N GLU A 13 -2.57 32.16 13.04
CA GLU A 13 -1.40 31.30 12.82
C GLU A 13 -1.59 29.91 13.44
N THR A 14 -2.71 29.30 13.12
CA THR A 14 -3.02 27.94 13.55
C THR A 14 -2.74 26.96 12.42
N MET A 15 -1.94 25.94 12.70
CA MET A 15 -1.77 24.79 11.82
C MET A 15 -2.87 23.77 12.11
N ARG A 16 -3.73 23.49 11.12
CA ARG A 16 -4.82 22.54 11.25
C ARG A 16 -4.66 21.38 10.28
N LEU A 17 -4.77 20.17 10.80
CA LEU A 17 -4.98 18.98 9.99
C LEU A 17 -6.46 18.88 9.69
N THR A 18 -6.81 18.99 8.41
CA THR A 18 -8.20 18.99 7.99
C THR A 18 -8.47 17.74 7.16
N SER A 19 -9.36 16.89 7.64
CA SER A 19 -9.85 15.74 6.88
C SER A 19 -11.03 16.16 6.01
N MET A 20 -10.99 15.82 4.73
CA MET A 20 -12.03 16.12 3.76
C MET A 20 -12.55 14.82 3.11
N ILE A 21 -13.86 14.63 3.09
CA ILE A 21 -14.54 13.58 2.34
C ILE A 21 -15.41 14.24 1.27
N ASN A 22 -15.23 13.85 0.00
CA ASN A 22 -15.97 14.41 -1.14
C ASN A 22 -15.96 15.95 -1.19
N GLY A 23 -14.82 16.56 -0.86
CA GLY A 23 -14.66 18.01 -0.87
C GLY A 23 -15.28 18.74 0.31
N GLN A 24 -15.84 18.03 1.30
CA GLN A 24 -16.38 18.62 2.53
C GLN A 24 -15.46 18.35 3.72
N VAL A 25 -15.22 19.38 4.55
CA VAL A 25 -14.46 19.23 5.80
C VAL A 25 -15.27 18.38 6.77
N VAL A 26 -14.72 17.22 7.17
CA VAL A 26 -15.35 16.28 8.11
C VAL A 26 -14.80 16.48 9.52
N SER A 27 -13.51 16.74 9.64
CA SER A 27 -12.87 17.12 10.90
C SER A 27 -11.77 18.15 10.63
N SER A 28 -11.51 18.99 11.61
CA SER A 28 -10.40 19.95 11.59
C SER A 28 -9.79 19.98 12.97
N ASP A 29 -8.76 19.14 13.16
CA ASP A 29 -8.05 19.06 14.43
C ASP A 29 -6.90 20.05 14.47
N LEU A 30 -6.78 20.75 15.58
CA LEU A 30 -5.68 21.65 15.84
C LEU A 30 -4.44 20.79 16.15
N ILE A 31 -3.44 20.80 15.26
CA ILE A 31 -2.21 20.01 15.46
C ILE A 31 -1.36 20.58 16.59
N ALA A 32 -1.38 21.90 16.75
CA ALA A 32 -0.73 22.57 17.85
C ALA A 32 -1.44 23.92 18.09
N GLU A 33 -1.69 24.28 19.34
CA GLU A 33 -1.92 25.67 19.71
C GLU A 33 -0.59 26.41 19.59
N LEU A 34 -0.27 26.82 18.37
CA LEU A 34 0.84 27.72 18.10
C LEU A 34 0.37 29.15 18.42
N THR A 35 -0.15 29.35 19.63
CA THR A 35 -0.90 30.55 20.04
C THR A 35 -0.05 31.82 20.12
N ASP A 36 1.26 31.71 20.04
CA ASP A 36 2.17 32.84 20.17
C ASP A 36 3.19 32.99 19.02
N ILE A 37 2.98 32.30 17.88
CA ILE A 37 3.95 32.33 16.78
C ILE A 37 3.46 33.24 15.66
N GLU A 38 4.01 34.45 15.62
CA GLU A 38 3.87 35.37 14.49
C GLU A 38 4.74 34.87 13.32
N ASN A 39 4.13 34.43 12.19
CA ASN A 39 4.77 33.97 10.97
C ASN A 39 5.49 32.61 11.07
N VAL A 40 4.75 31.50 11.11
CA VAL A 40 5.35 30.15 11.16
C VAL A 40 6.20 29.82 9.93
N GLY A 41 6.09 30.55 8.84
CA GLY A 41 6.96 30.40 7.65
C GLY A 41 7.21 28.95 7.24
N ILE A 42 6.14 28.11 7.16
CA ILE A 42 6.30 26.72 6.73
C ILE A 42 6.77 26.73 5.27
N GLU A 43 7.94 26.15 5.04
CA GLU A 43 8.56 26.07 3.71
C GLU A 43 8.16 24.77 3.00
N SER A 44 8.11 23.67 3.75
CA SER A 44 7.73 22.35 3.26
C SER A 44 7.15 21.50 4.38
N PHE A 45 6.33 20.51 4.02
CA PHE A 45 5.85 19.49 4.97
C PHE A 45 5.58 18.16 4.30
N GLN A 46 5.65 17.09 5.07
CA GLN A 46 5.35 15.73 4.66
C GLN A 46 4.57 15.02 5.77
N LEU A 47 3.42 14.43 5.43
CA LEU A 47 2.64 13.60 6.34
C LEU A 47 2.91 12.12 6.07
N ALA A 48 3.27 11.38 7.10
CA ALA A 48 3.39 9.93 6.99
C ALA A 48 2.03 9.29 6.67
N ARG A 49 2.03 8.21 5.88
CA ARG A 49 0.81 7.49 5.50
C ARG A 49 -0.03 7.01 6.67
N SER A 50 0.61 6.65 7.78
CA SER A 50 -0.08 6.26 9.01
C SER A 50 -0.92 7.40 9.62
N GLY A 51 -0.71 8.64 9.18
CA GLY A 51 -1.33 9.84 9.77
C GLY A 51 -0.77 10.22 11.12
N ARG A 52 0.15 9.43 11.71
CA ARG A 52 0.69 9.70 13.05
C ARG A 52 1.80 10.75 13.05
N PHE A 53 2.66 10.75 12.06
CA PHE A 53 3.84 11.61 12.03
C PHE A 53 3.73 12.66 10.92
N LEU A 54 4.02 13.91 11.26
CA LEU A 54 4.11 15.04 10.35
C LEU A 54 5.51 15.65 10.45
N ALA A 55 6.26 15.66 9.36
CA ALA A 55 7.51 16.40 9.26
C ALA A 55 7.25 17.79 8.66
N VAL A 56 7.86 18.82 9.23
CA VAL A 56 7.74 20.22 8.80
C VAL A 56 9.12 20.83 8.68
N GLN A 57 9.37 21.52 7.58
CA GLN A 57 10.55 22.37 7.38
C GLN A 57 10.18 23.82 7.60
N THR A 58 10.95 24.52 8.42
CA THR A 58 10.74 25.95 8.70
C THR A 58 12.01 26.56 9.27
N SER A 59 12.21 27.86 9.03
CA SER A 59 13.22 28.70 9.68
C SER A 59 12.71 29.37 10.94
N ASN A 60 11.55 28.99 11.47
CA ASN A 60 10.97 29.59 12.65
C ASN A 60 11.53 29.01 13.95
N ALA A 61 12.28 29.81 14.68
CA ALA A 61 12.96 29.46 15.93
C ALA A 61 12.06 29.03 17.11
N GLN A 62 10.73 29.12 17.00
CA GLN A 62 9.81 28.96 18.14
C GLN A 62 9.15 27.58 18.22
N LEU A 63 9.41 26.67 17.29
CA LEU A 63 8.75 25.35 17.24
C LEU A 63 9.34 24.30 18.18
N SER A 64 10.44 24.56 18.85
CA SER A 64 11.11 23.57 19.72
C SER A 64 10.34 23.31 21.01
N SER A 65 9.89 22.07 21.23
CA SER A 65 9.25 21.64 22.49
C SER A 65 10.24 21.31 23.61
N ASP A 66 11.53 21.19 23.31
CA ASP A 66 12.52 20.55 24.20
C ASP A 66 13.45 21.53 24.94
N ASN A 67 13.09 22.82 25.09
CA ASN A 67 13.99 23.86 25.61
C ASN A 67 15.31 24.01 24.82
N GLN A 68 15.31 23.60 23.54
CA GLN A 68 16.44 23.77 22.64
C GLN A 68 16.11 24.92 21.69
N PRO A 69 16.50 26.14 22.02
CA PRO A 69 16.19 27.29 21.18
C PRO A 69 16.89 27.11 19.82
N ASP A 70 16.17 27.43 18.77
CA ASP A 70 16.73 27.64 17.46
C ASP A 70 17.32 29.06 17.47
N THR A 71 18.60 29.19 17.15
CA THR A 71 19.33 30.47 17.26
C THR A 71 19.99 30.90 15.96
N ASN A 72 19.83 30.14 14.87
CA ASN A 72 20.63 30.33 13.66
C ASN A 72 19.85 30.90 12.46
N ASP A 73 18.53 31.05 12.54
CA ASP A 73 17.66 31.48 11.44
C ASP A 73 17.75 30.61 10.16
N SER A 74 18.33 29.38 10.26
CA SER A 74 18.38 28.44 9.16
C SER A 74 17.12 27.56 9.11
N SER A 75 16.83 26.96 7.93
CA SER A 75 15.71 26.02 7.81
C SER A 75 16.03 24.71 8.52
N ASP A 76 15.20 24.36 9.47
CA ASP A 76 15.25 23.14 10.27
C ASP A 76 14.07 22.20 9.98
N ILE A 77 14.25 20.93 10.34
CA ILE A 77 13.19 19.93 10.23
C ILE A 77 12.68 19.55 11.62
N TYR A 78 11.37 19.64 11.79
CA TYR A 78 10.65 19.24 13.00
C TYR A 78 9.72 18.08 12.71
N LEU A 79 9.74 17.05 13.56
CA LEU A 79 8.85 15.90 13.51
C LEU A 79 7.81 16.02 14.62
N PHE A 80 6.54 16.09 14.23
CA PHE A 80 5.39 16.07 15.12
C PHE A 80 4.86 14.64 15.23
N ASP A 81 4.82 14.08 16.43
CA ASP A 81 4.03 12.89 16.73
C ASP A 81 2.61 13.33 17.12
N LEU A 82 1.68 13.20 16.17
CA LEU A 82 0.31 13.66 16.33
C LEU A 82 -0.50 12.86 17.37
N SER A 83 -0.02 11.69 17.76
CA SER A 83 -0.67 10.86 18.78
C SER A 83 -0.29 11.29 20.20
N THR A 84 0.92 11.82 20.40
CA THR A 84 1.44 12.22 21.71
C THR A 84 1.53 13.74 21.87
N GLY A 85 1.48 14.48 20.76
CA GLY A 85 1.68 15.95 20.74
C GLY A 85 3.15 16.35 20.91
N VAL A 86 4.09 15.41 20.91
CA VAL A 86 5.52 15.69 21.06
C VAL A 86 6.11 16.18 19.74
N VAL A 87 6.93 17.25 19.82
CA VAL A 87 7.69 17.79 18.69
C VAL A 87 9.16 17.52 18.90
N THR A 88 9.82 16.93 17.90
CA THR A 88 11.26 16.63 17.93
C THR A 88 11.95 17.38 16.81
N ARG A 89 13.02 18.12 17.11
CA ARG A 89 13.88 18.73 16.10
C ARG A 89 14.82 17.68 15.52
N VAL A 90 14.65 17.37 14.24
CA VAL A 90 15.45 16.35 13.53
C VAL A 90 16.85 16.86 13.23
N SER A 91 16.99 18.12 12.82
CA SER A 91 18.25 18.79 12.49
C SER A 91 19.04 19.22 13.75
N TYR A 92 19.13 18.31 14.74
CA TYR A 92 19.84 18.53 16.00
C TYR A 92 20.76 17.34 16.31
N VAL A 93 22.06 17.59 16.43
CA VAL A 93 23.07 16.53 16.52
C VAL A 93 23.99 16.74 17.70
N GLY A 94 24.16 15.71 18.53
CA GLY A 94 25.17 15.70 19.60
C GLY A 94 25.04 16.82 20.64
N GLY A 95 23.86 17.40 20.78
CA GLY A 95 23.62 18.51 21.70
C GLY A 95 23.81 19.89 21.06
N SER A 96 23.91 19.99 19.75
CA SER A 96 24.09 21.24 19.00
C SER A 96 23.14 21.33 17.81
N GLU A 97 22.67 22.52 17.52
CA GLU A 97 21.90 22.80 16.30
C GLU A 97 22.81 22.77 15.06
N VAL A 98 22.20 22.43 13.93
CA VAL A 98 22.85 22.47 12.62
C VAL A 98 22.70 23.88 12.06
N ASN A 99 23.80 24.51 11.67
CA ASN A 99 23.81 25.89 11.19
C ASN A 99 23.57 26.03 9.68
N GLU A 100 23.52 24.93 8.96
CA GLU A 100 23.25 24.90 7.53
C GLU A 100 21.79 24.52 7.26
N PRO A 101 21.15 25.07 6.22
CA PRO A 101 19.78 24.73 5.89
C PRO A 101 19.59 23.23 5.66
N THR A 102 18.47 22.70 6.16
CA THR A 102 18.04 21.32 5.90
C THR A 102 16.74 21.32 5.09
N TYR A 103 16.73 20.61 3.99
CA TYR A 103 15.63 20.59 3.02
C TYR A 103 14.87 19.26 3.09
N LEU A 104 13.66 19.28 3.67
CA LEU A 104 12.79 18.12 3.82
C LEU A 104 12.39 17.54 2.46
N LYS A 105 12.53 16.24 2.28
CA LYS A 105 12.20 15.53 1.03
C LYS A 105 11.15 14.44 1.21
N SER A 106 11.27 13.62 2.25
CA SER A 106 10.45 12.42 2.40
C SER A 106 10.25 12.06 3.86
N ILE A 107 9.09 11.47 4.18
CA ILE A 107 8.85 10.76 5.43
C ILE A 107 8.34 9.35 5.13
N PHE A 108 8.85 8.37 5.86
CA PHE A 108 8.47 6.98 5.71
C PHE A 108 8.32 6.31 7.07
N VAL A 109 7.29 5.50 7.22
CA VAL A 109 7.02 4.74 8.45
C VAL A 109 6.82 3.28 8.08
N GLU A 110 7.59 2.40 8.72
CA GLU A 110 7.47 0.96 8.57
C GLU A 110 7.67 0.28 9.93
N GLY A 111 6.73 -0.60 10.29
CA GLY A 111 6.70 -1.20 11.62
C GLY A 111 6.69 -0.11 12.71
N ASN A 112 7.67 -0.16 13.60
CA ASN A 112 7.87 0.80 14.69
C ASN A 112 9.03 1.79 14.42
N GLN A 113 9.37 2.02 13.17
CA GLN A 113 10.41 2.97 12.77
C GLN A 113 9.85 4.10 11.93
N VAL A 114 10.23 5.34 12.23
CA VAL A 114 10.02 6.52 11.41
C VAL A 114 11.34 6.98 10.81
N SER A 115 11.33 7.30 9.52
CA SER A 115 12.49 7.77 8.78
C SER A 115 12.17 9.06 8.02
N ILE A 116 13.09 10.00 8.02
CA ILE A 116 12.99 11.29 7.33
C ILE A 116 14.17 11.44 6.38
N GLY A 117 13.88 11.63 5.10
CA GLY A 117 14.86 11.92 4.06
C GLY A 117 14.97 13.43 3.83
N PHE A 118 16.18 13.93 3.77
CA PHE A 118 16.47 15.34 3.57
C PHE A 118 17.81 15.57 2.87
N VAL A 119 18.00 16.79 2.39
CA VAL A 119 19.23 17.25 1.77
C VAL A 119 19.79 18.42 2.57
N THR A 120 21.10 18.49 2.76
CA THR A 120 21.75 19.58 3.51
C THR A 120 23.22 19.71 3.14
N ASP A 121 23.78 20.91 3.35
CA ASP A 121 25.23 21.17 3.27
C ASP A 121 25.98 20.79 4.56
N ALA A 122 25.25 20.43 5.62
CA ALA A 122 25.83 20.09 6.90
C ALA A 122 26.38 18.65 6.92
N ALA A 123 27.55 18.46 7.48
CA ALA A 123 28.13 17.13 7.71
C ALA A 123 27.53 16.49 8.98
N PHE A 124 26.62 15.56 8.81
CA PHE A 124 26.14 14.72 9.91
C PHE A 124 27.04 13.55 10.17
N VAL A 125 27.20 13.17 11.45
CA VAL A 125 27.94 11.97 11.81
C VAL A 125 27.12 10.74 11.45
N SER A 126 27.50 10.09 10.37
CA SER A 126 26.98 8.76 10.00
C SER A 126 27.86 7.68 10.61
N PRO A 127 27.32 6.63 11.24
CA PRO A 127 28.11 5.58 11.88
C PRO A 127 29.00 4.79 10.92
N SER A 128 28.65 4.75 9.65
CA SER A 128 29.28 3.89 8.64
C SER A 128 29.89 4.64 7.46
N ARG A 129 29.68 5.96 7.33
CA ARG A 129 30.05 6.70 6.13
C ARG A 129 30.56 8.10 6.47
N VAL A 130 31.48 8.59 5.67
CA VAL A 130 32.10 9.91 5.86
C VAL A 130 31.68 10.80 4.70
N ASP A 131 31.08 11.92 5.03
CA ASP A 131 30.90 13.02 4.10
C ASP A 131 32.25 13.64 3.77
N THR A 132 32.65 13.57 2.51
CA THR A 132 33.97 14.01 2.04
C THR A 132 33.94 15.35 1.32
N ASN A 133 32.76 15.86 0.95
CA ASN A 133 32.60 17.13 0.23
C ASN A 133 32.32 18.33 1.13
N SER A 134 31.79 18.12 2.35
CA SER A 134 31.46 19.19 3.29
C SER A 134 32.67 20.03 3.73
N THR A 135 33.88 19.43 3.75
CA THR A 135 35.13 20.08 4.16
C THR A 135 35.93 20.67 3.00
N ASN A 136 35.64 20.28 1.78
CA ASN A 136 36.36 20.72 0.58
C ASN A 136 35.54 21.74 -0.21
N TYR A 137 35.29 22.89 0.43
CA TYR A 137 34.68 24.03 -0.24
C TYR A 137 35.58 24.53 -1.39
N ASN A 138 35.26 24.13 -2.59
CA ASN A 138 35.71 24.84 -3.77
C ASN A 138 34.68 25.93 -4.05
N ALA A 139 35.00 27.17 -3.67
CA ALA A 139 34.12 28.33 -3.76
C ALA A 139 33.57 28.57 -5.18
N ASP A 140 34.20 27.95 -6.19
CA ASP A 140 33.82 28.08 -7.58
C ASP A 140 32.81 27.02 -8.07
N ALA A 141 32.51 25.95 -7.31
CA ALA A 141 31.65 24.85 -7.75
C ALA A 141 30.26 24.80 -7.06
N GLY A 142 30.09 25.35 -5.84
CA GLY A 142 28.76 25.47 -5.18
C GLY A 142 28.08 24.16 -4.76
N PHE A 143 28.72 23.01 -4.92
CA PHE A 143 28.12 21.69 -4.75
C PHE A 143 28.56 21.01 -3.46
N ARG A 144 27.76 21.16 -2.37
CA ARG A 144 28.07 20.56 -1.07
C ARG A 144 26.96 19.70 -0.50
N SER A 145 25.74 19.90 -0.99
CA SER A 145 24.57 19.27 -0.37
C SER A 145 24.58 17.77 -0.59
N ASP A 146 24.32 17.05 0.47
CA ASP A 146 24.24 15.58 0.50
C ASP A 146 22.86 15.10 0.92
N ALA A 147 22.50 13.90 0.51
CA ALA A 147 21.28 13.23 0.89
C ALA A 147 21.49 12.42 2.16
N TYR A 148 20.67 12.67 3.18
CA TYR A 148 20.67 11.96 4.44
C TYR A 148 19.31 11.36 4.77
N ILE A 149 19.34 10.29 5.58
CA ILE A 149 18.18 9.79 6.30
C ILE A 149 18.43 9.95 7.80
N TRP A 150 17.46 10.51 8.49
CA TRP A 150 17.31 10.38 9.92
C TRP A 150 16.30 9.30 10.24
N SER A 151 16.57 8.40 11.20
CA SER A 151 15.66 7.34 11.60
C SER A 151 15.61 7.17 13.10
N SER A 152 14.42 6.92 13.64
CA SER A 152 14.20 6.61 15.04
C SER A 152 13.10 5.57 15.21
N SER A 153 13.24 4.71 16.23
CA SER A 153 12.16 3.82 16.66
C SER A 153 11.13 4.58 17.48
N PHE A 154 9.90 4.10 17.53
CA PHE A 154 8.83 4.67 18.35
C PHE A 154 7.95 3.56 18.97
N ASN A 155 7.19 3.93 20.00
CA ASN A 155 6.14 3.11 20.61
C ASN A 155 4.88 3.97 20.84
N THR A 156 3.95 3.52 21.66
CA THR A 156 2.73 4.28 22.01
C THR A 156 3.02 5.61 22.71
N ASP A 157 4.14 5.70 23.42
CA ASP A 157 4.52 6.86 24.24
C ASP A 157 5.35 7.90 23.47
N GLY A 158 5.77 7.60 22.23
CA GLY A 158 6.54 8.48 21.37
C GLY A 158 7.85 7.86 20.87
N LEU A 159 8.78 8.72 20.45
CA LEU A 159 10.10 8.30 19.94
C LEU A 159 10.97 7.65 21.03
N ILE A 160 11.73 6.64 20.62
CA ILE A 160 12.70 5.94 21.48
C ILE A 160 14.10 6.40 21.09
N GLY A 161 14.71 7.29 21.90
CA GLY A 161 16.06 7.80 21.67
C GLY A 161 16.13 8.97 20.66
N ASN A 162 17.35 9.38 20.35
CA ASN A 162 17.63 10.62 19.57
C ASN A 162 17.68 10.41 18.06
N GLY A 163 17.39 9.21 17.57
CA GLY A 163 17.52 8.88 16.16
C GLY A 163 18.97 8.76 15.68
N ARG A 164 19.13 8.37 14.45
CA ARG A 164 20.40 8.09 13.78
C ARG A 164 20.39 8.71 12.40
N PHE A 165 21.51 9.30 11.99
CA PHE A 165 21.73 9.80 10.63
C PHE A 165 22.48 8.79 9.79
N ASP A 166 22.13 8.69 8.51
CA ASP A 166 22.82 7.85 7.54
C ASP A 166 22.92 8.57 6.18
N LEU A 167 24.16 8.68 5.67
CA LEU A 167 24.45 9.34 4.40
C LEU A 167 24.07 8.41 3.24
N GLN A 168 23.27 8.92 2.29
CA GLN A 168 22.79 8.16 1.14
C GLN A 168 23.55 8.46 -0.15
N SER A 169 23.96 9.71 -0.38
CA SER A 169 24.70 10.16 -1.55
C SER A 169 26.19 9.79 -1.47
N ILE A 170 26.50 8.48 -1.37
CA ILE A 170 27.86 8.00 -1.23
C ILE A 170 28.24 7.11 -2.42
N ALA A 171 29.47 7.25 -2.91
CA ALA A 171 30.00 6.46 -4.01
C ALA A 171 29.94 4.95 -3.72
N THR A 172 29.84 4.12 -4.76
CA THR A 172 29.74 2.66 -4.67
C THR A 172 30.90 2.02 -3.91
N ASP A 173 32.08 2.66 -3.91
CA ASP A 173 33.26 2.21 -3.18
C ASP A 173 33.33 2.76 -1.75
N GLY A 174 32.39 3.59 -1.34
CA GLY A 174 32.29 4.19 -0.02
C GLY A 174 33.35 5.25 0.29
N THR A 175 34.12 5.72 -0.69
CA THR A 175 35.27 6.62 -0.48
C THR A 175 34.97 8.09 -0.63
N ALA A 176 33.87 8.45 -1.29
CA ALA A 176 33.48 9.83 -1.55
C ALA A 176 31.98 10.00 -1.44
N SER A 177 31.53 11.17 -1.01
CA SER A 177 30.14 11.59 -1.14
C SER A 177 29.90 12.25 -2.49
N GLY A 178 28.65 12.18 -2.96
CA GLY A 178 28.19 12.83 -4.17
C GLY A 178 27.27 14.00 -3.84
N TYR A 179 27.04 14.83 -4.82
CA TYR A 179 26.18 16.02 -4.70
C TYR A 179 24.70 15.68 -4.99
N VAL A 180 23.79 16.15 -4.11
CA VAL A 180 22.35 16.12 -4.34
C VAL A 180 21.81 17.55 -4.10
N SER A 181 21.16 18.13 -5.10
CA SER A 181 20.63 19.49 -4.98
C SER A 181 19.45 19.59 -4.03
N SER A 182 19.33 20.76 -3.36
CA SER A 182 18.13 21.09 -2.58
C SER A 182 16.84 21.07 -3.42
N ASP A 183 16.92 21.17 -4.73
CA ASP A 183 15.77 21.11 -5.64
C ASP A 183 15.47 19.67 -6.12
N ASP A 184 16.39 18.73 -5.90
CA ASP A 184 16.23 17.36 -6.34
C ASP A 184 15.26 16.59 -5.43
N THR A 185 14.64 15.57 -6.00
CA THR A 185 13.70 14.69 -5.29
C THR A 185 14.46 13.57 -4.60
N LEU A 186 14.05 13.25 -3.38
CA LEU A 186 14.48 12.07 -2.62
C LEU A 186 13.25 11.41 -2.01
N GLN A 187 13.15 10.08 -2.11
CA GLN A 187 12.06 9.32 -1.50
C GLN A 187 12.58 8.05 -0.84
N ILE A 188 12.09 7.79 0.38
CA ILE A 188 12.32 6.55 1.13
C ILE A 188 11.20 5.57 0.79
N THR A 189 11.57 4.32 0.55
CA THR A 189 10.66 3.17 0.35
C THR A 189 11.12 2.00 1.23
N SER A 190 10.34 0.91 1.31
CA SER A 190 10.78 -0.28 2.05
C SER A 190 11.98 -1.00 1.39
N ALA A 191 12.20 -0.81 0.10
CA ALA A 191 13.37 -1.37 -0.59
C ALA A 191 14.64 -0.54 -0.38
N GLY A 192 14.52 0.77 -0.14
CA GLY A 192 15.66 1.69 -0.04
C GLY A 192 15.28 3.11 -0.42
N VAL A 193 16.27 3.89 -0.87
CA VAL A 193 16.15 5.32 -1.12
C VAL A 193 16.41 5.66 -2.57
N PHE A 194 15.46 6.33 -3.18
CA PHE A 194 15.57 6.90 -4.54
C PHE A 194 15.92 8.37 -4.46
N PHE A 195 16.82 8.84 -5.30
CA PHE A 195 17.15 10.26 -5.42
C PHE A 195 17.71 10.61 -6.81
N THR A 196 17.67 11.89 -7.14
CA THR A 196 18.32 12.47 -8.33
C THR A 196 19.66 13.08 -7.94
N SER A 197 20.66 12.94 -8.79
CA SER A 197 21.96 13.60 -8.64
C SER A 197 22.62 13.82 -10.00
N SER A 198 23.38 14.91 -10.12
CA SER A 198 24.30 15.15 -11.25
C SER A 198 25.76 14.90 -10.89
N SER A 199 26.01 14.14 -9.82
CA SER A 199 27.37 13.88 -9.33
C SER A 199 28.05 12.74 -10.07
N GLU A 200 29.12 13.03 -10.80
CA GLU A 200 29.97 12.05 -11.49
C GLU A 200 30.76 11.14 -10.52
N THR A 201 30.68 11.39 -9.20
CA THR A 201 31.44 10.63 -8.20
C THR A 201 30.69 9.43 -7.61
N LEU A 202 29.36 9.38 -7.76
CA LEU A 202 28.54 8.31 -7.15
C LEU A 202 28.82 6.96 -7.77
N ILE A 203 29.01 6.90 -9.07
CA ILE A 203 29.43 5.70 -9.80
C ILE A 203 30.49 6.05 -10.85
N ASN A 204 31.48 5.16 -11.03
CA ASN A 204 32.59 5.39 -11.96
C ASN A 204 32.20 5.45 -13.46
N ALA A 205 30.97 5.09 -13.79
CA ALA A 205 30.46 5.07 -15.17
C ALA A 205 29.61 6.30 -15.52
N ASP A 206 29.54 7.28 -14.63
CA ASP A 206 28.89 8.55 -14.87
C ASP A 206 29.92 9.58 -15.36
N SER A 207 29.70 10.18 -16.52
CA SER A 207 30.68 11.06 -17.17
C SER A 207 30.07 12.23 -17.93
N ASN A 208 28.73 12.37 -17.94
CA ASN A 208 28.04 13.39 -18.73
C ASN A 208 27.70 14.67 -17.94
N GLY A 209 27.73 14.62 -16.59
CA GLY A 209 27.37 15.75 -15.73
C GLY A 209 25.87 16.08 -15.73
N GLU A 210 25.06 15.25 -16.35
CA GLU A 210 23.61 15.37 -16.34
C GLU A 210 23.01 14.73 -15.08
N LYS A 211 21.72 14.98 -14.84
CA LYS A 211 21.01 14.36 -13.70
C LYS A 211 20.67 12.91 -14.01
N ASP A 212 21.01 12.03 -13.10
CA ASP A 212 20.65 10.61 -13.12
C ASP A 212 19.81 10.23 -11.91
N VAL A 213 19.03 9.16 -12.05
CA VAL A 213 18.26 8.57 -10.95
C VAL A 213 19.10 7.50 -10.27
N TYR A 214 19.27 7.63 -8.97
CA TYR A 214 20.04 6.70 -8.14
C TYR A 214 19.13 6.00 -7.13
N PHE A 215 19.56 4.83 -6.75
CA PHE A 215 18.93 4.02 -5.71
C PHE A 215 20.00 3.50 -4.74
N THR A 216 19.76 3.70 -3.45
CA THR A 216 20.58 3.11 -2.37
C THR A 216 19.72 2.07 -1.68
N ASP A 217 20.12 0.80 -1.76
CA ASP A 217 19.44 -0.30 -1.10
C ASP A 217 19.65 -0.29 0.43
N THR A 218 18.99 -1.21 1.13
CA THR A 218 19.16 -1.36 2.58
C THR A 218 20.59 -1.78 2.99
N GLY A 219 21.38 -2.30 2.07
CA GLY A 219 22.80 -2.62 2.23
C GLY A 219 23.72 -1.44 1.95
N ALA A 220 23.11 -0.31 1.56
CA ALA A 220 23.82 0.93 1.30
C ALA A 220 24.73 0.93 0.05
N VAL A 221 24.37 0.16 -0.95
CA VAL A 221 25.00 0.17 -2.27
C VAL A 221 24.24 1.10 -3.19
N VAL A 222 24.93 2.12 -3.72
CA VAL A 222 24.35 3.03 -4.72
C VAL A 222 24.38 2.37 -6.09
N SER A 223 23.26 2.40 -6.78
CA SER A 223 23.12 1.97 -8.17
C SER A 223 22.41 3.03 -9.00
N ARG A 224 22.78 3.18 -10.27
CA ARG A 224 22.05 4.01 -11.20
C ARG A 224 20.85 3.24 -11.76
N LEU A 225 19.67 3.85 -11.72
CA LEU A 225 18.42 3.26 -12.17
C LEU A 225 17.91 3.85 -13.49
N ASN A 226 18.75 4.52 -14.24
CA ASN A 226 18.37 4.90 -15.61
C ASN A 226 17.94 3.62 -16.36
N PRO A 227 16.97 3.71 -17.27
CA PRO A 227 16.46 2.53 -17.96
C PRO A 227 17.56 1.61 -18.48
N PRO A 228 17.39 0.29 -18.39
CA PRO A 228 18.45 -0.70 -18.65
C PRO A 228 18.92 -0.74 -20.09
N PHE A 229 18.27 0.01 -20.99
CA PHE A 229 18.61 0.05 -22.41
C PHE A 229 19.84 0.91 -22.69
N VAL A 230 20.21 1.82 -21.78
CA VAL A 230 21.32 2.75 -21.98
C VAL A 230 22.10 2.88 -20.69
N ALA A 231 23.41 2.68 -20.76
CA ALA A 231 24.30 2.77 -19.59
C ALA A 231 24.32 4.20 -19.01
N GLU A 232 24.10 5.20 -19.83
CA GLU A 232 24.09 6.61 -19.52
C GLU A 232 23.14 7.32 -20.49
N LEU A 233 22.18 8.09 -19.98
CA LEU A 233 21.25 8.85 -20.85
C LEU A 233 21.90 10.16 -21.25
N ALA A 234 21.87 10.49 -22.54
CA ALA A 234 22.51 11.70 -23.07
C ALA A 234 21.96 13.00 -22.46
N SER A 235 20.68 13.02 -22.09
CA SER A 235 20.01 14.17 -21.47
C SER A 235 19.63 13.94 -20.00
N GLY A 236 20.10 12.85 -19.40
CA GLY A 236 19.83 12.53 -18.00
C GLY A 236 18.40 12.12 -17.69
N ALA A 237 18.12 11.96 -16.40
CA ALA A 237 16.80 11.63 -15.87
C ALA A 237 16.53 12.30 -14.52
N ILE A 238 15.27 12.66 -14.25
CA ILE A 238 14.82 13.29 -12.99
C ILE A 238 13.82 12.37 -12.30
N PHE A 239 14.12 11.94 -11.10
CA PHE A 239 13.21 11.13 -10.29
C PHE A 239 11.98 11.93 -9.85
N LEU A 240 10.78 11.34 -10.01
CA LEU A 240 9.52 11.95 -9.58
C LEU A 240 8.90 11.28 -8.37
N GLY A 241 9.04 9.97 -8.27
CA GLY A 241 8.45 9.21 -7.18
C GLY A 241 8.46 7.71 -7.43
N ALA A 242 8.30 6.94 -6.36
CA ALA A 242 8.18 5.49 -6.38
C ALA A 242 6.97 5.02 -5.56
N ASN A 243 6.53 3.79 -5.80
CA ASN A 243 5.52 3.17 -4.96
C ASN A 243 6.11 2.77 -3.59
N LYS A 244 5.24 2.34 -2.65
CA LYS A 244 5.62 2.09 -1.25
C LYS A 244 6.80 1.13 -1.12
N ASN A 245 6.80 0.03 -1.88
CA ASN A 245 7.83 -1.01 -1.80
C ASN A 245 9.02 -0.80 -2.75
N GLY A 246 9.03 0.29 -3.52
CA GLY A 246 10.11 0.62 -4.44
C GLY A 246 10.16 -0.23 -5.72
N SER A 247 9.16 -1.08 -5.98
CA SER A 247 9.15 -1.93 -7.19
C SER A 247 8.80 -1.17 -8.46
N LYS A 248 8.24 0.03 -8.35
CA LYS A 248 7.91 0.92 -9.47
C LYS A 248 8.44 2.32 -9.18
N ALA A 249 9.20 2.87 -10.12
CA ALA A 249 9.77 4.22 -10.03
C ALA A 249 9.46 5.03 -11.30
N ALA A 250 9.00 6.26 -11.12
CA ALA A 250 8.71 7.19 -12.21
C ALA A 250 9.79 8.26 -12.31
N PHE A 251 10.17 8.59 -13.52
CA PHE A 251 11.13 9.66 -13.80
C PHE A 251 10.85 10.34 -15.14
N LEU A 252 11.37 11.54 -15.27
CA LEU A 252 11.31 12.32 -16.51
C LEU A 252 12.63 12.22 -17.26
N THR A 253 12.54 12.12 -18.59
CA THR A 253 13.69 12.26 -19.48
C THR A 253 13.25 12.79 -20.83
N ASP A 254 14.09 13.58 -21.49
CA ASP A 254 13.96 13.97 -22.88
C ASP A 254 14.98 13.26 -23.78
N SER A 255 15.64 12.24 -23.24
CA SER A 255 16.60 11.43 -24.00
C SER A 255 15.93 10.72 -25.17
N ASP A 256 16.47 10.94 -26.35
CA ASP A 256 15.97 10.37 -27.62
C ASP A 256 15.98 8.84 -27.62
N GLU A 257 16.86 8.22 -26.84
CA GLU A 257 16.99 6.77 -26.73
C GLU A 257 15.73 6.12 -26.13
N ILE A 258 14.96 6.88 -25.36
CA ILE A 258 13.75 6.40 -24.69
C ILE A 258 12.49 7.11 -25.22
N SER A 259 12.56 8.43 -25.37
CA SER A 259 11.39 9.25 -25.72
C SER A 259 11.08 9.27 -27.21
N GLY A 260 11.89 8.63 -28.05
CA GLY A 260 11.66 8.57 -29.50
C GLY A 260 11.81 9.90 -30.21
N ALA A 261 12.74 10.78 -29.80
CA ALA A 261 13.12 12.02 -30.45
C ALA A 261 11.98 13.05 -30.61
N THR A 262 11.08 13.15 -29.66
CA THR A 262 10.03 14.19 -29.69
C THR A 262 10.54 15.57 -29.30
N GLY A 263 11.72 15.65 -28.66
CA GLY A 263 12.28 16.86 -28.08
C GLY A 263 11.49 17.36 -26.84
N ALA A 264 10.50 16.60 -26.39
CA ALA A 264 9.71 16.90 -25.21
C ALA A 264 10.03 15.88 -24.10
N GLN A 265 10.07 16.35 -22.86
CA GLN A 265 10.30 15.52 -21.70
C GLN A 265 9.15 14.53 -21.50
N GLN A 266 9.46 13.25 -21.42
CA GLN A 266 8.51 12.16 -21.27
C GLN A 266 8.55 11.58 -19.85
N LEU A 267 7.42 11.05 -19.40
CA LEU A 267 7.29 10.31 -18.14
C LEU A 267 7.49 8.83 -18.40
N ILE A 268 8.44 8.26 -17.69
CA ILE A 268 8.79 6.84 -17.76
C ILE A 268 8.45 6.18 -16.43
N LEU A 269 7.87 4.98 -16.50
CA LEU A 269 7.68 4.10 -15.34
C LEU A 269 8.61 2.90 -15.49
N LEU A 270 9.49 2.72 -14.54
CA LEU A 270 10.43 1.61 -14.45
C LEU A 270 9.90 0.57 -13.45
N ASP A 271 9.85 -0.70 -13.85
CA ASP A 271 9.80 -1.83 -12.93
C ASP A 271 11.20 -2.15 -12.44
N THR A 272 11.49 -1.88 -11.18
CA THR A 272 12.83 -2.05 -10.61
C THR A 272 13.22 -3.52 -10.41
N ASN A 273 12.23 -4.44 -10.38
CA ASN A 273 12.46 -5.87 -10.20
C ASN A 273 12.86 -6.55 -11.53
N THR A 274 12.19 -6.17 -12.63
CA THR A 274 12.45 -6.75 -13.96
C THR A 274 13.41 -5.89 -14.80
N GLY A 275 13.51 -4.60 -14.50
CA GLY A 275 14.22 -3.61 -15.29
C GLY A 275 13.43 -3.13 -16.52
N ASP A 276 12.17 -3.54 -16.68
CA ASP A 276 11.34 -3.10 -17.77
C ASP A 276 10.90 -1.64 -17.58
N ALA A 277 10.98 -0.85 -18.64
CA ALA A 277 10.56 0.54 -18.63
C ALA A 277 9.50 0.80 -19.70
N SER A 278 8.49 1.60 -19.34
CA SER A 278 7.43 2.00 -20.26
C SER A 278 7.21 3.51 -20.23
N VAL A 279 6.85 4.08 -21.40
CA VAL A 279 6.45 5.49 -21.46
C VAL A 279 5.02 5.61 -20.98
N VAL A 280 4.80 6.42 -19.95
CA VAL A 280 3.48 6.69 -19.37
C VAL A 280 2.77 7.84 -20.10
N SER A 281 3.53 8.85 -20.50
CA SER A 281 3.04 10.05 -21.20
C SER A 281 2.76 9.79 -22.68
N GLU A 282 1.88 8.82 -22.95
CA GLU A 282 1.46 8.44 -24.29
C GLU A 282 -0.04 8.13 -24.36
N ASP A 283 -0.65 8.30 -25.53
CA ASP A 283 -1.99 7.78 -25.85
C ASP A 283 -1.93 6.91 -27.12
N ASN A 284 -2.27 5.61 -26.98
CA ASN A 284 -2.26 4.63 -28.08
C ASN A 284 -0.94 4.59 -28.90
N GLY A 285 0.20 4.70 -28.22
CA GLY A 285 1.53 4.68 -28.81
C GLY A 285 1.98 6.03 -29.40
N VAL A 286 1.20 7.09 -29.19
CA VAL A 286 1.57 8.45 -29.58
C VAL A 286 2.06 9.20 -28.35
N LEU A 287 3.34 9.56 -28.35
CA LEU A 287 4.00 10.25 -27.24
C LEU A 287 3.44 11.66 -27.03
N ALA A 288 3.54 12.15 -25.80
CA ALA A 288 3.23 13.54 -25.47
C ALA A 288 4.00 14.49 -26.38
N ASN A 289 3.28 15.43 -27.00
CA ASN A 289 3.87 16.40 -27.92
C ASN A 289 4.41 17.68 -27.25
N ASP A 290 4.32 17.75 -25.92
CA ASP A 290 4.84 18.83 -25.08
C ASP A 290 5.22 18.28 -23.70
N TRP A 291 5.82 19.10 -22.87
CA TRP A 291 6.49 18.76 -21.63
C TRP A 291 5.56 18.13 -20.58
N VAL A 292 6.02 17.04 -19.99
CA VAL A 292 5.52 16.58 -18.69
C VAL A 292 6.24 17.36 -17.59
N ILE A 293 5.47 17.92 -16.66
CA ILE A 293 5.97 18.88 -15.67
C ILE A 293 6.22 18.20 -14.33
N SER A 294 5.32 17.30 -13.92
CA SER A 294 5.38 16.60 -12.64
C SER A 294 4.64 15.27 -12.70
N GLY A 295 4.88 14.39 -11.76
CA GLY A 295 4.16 13.13 -11.64
C GLY A 295 4.31 12.50 -10.27
N SER A 296 3.46 11.52 -10.00
CA SER A 296 3.48 10.74 -8.76
C SER A 296 2.95 9.35 -9.03
N VAL A 297 3.54 8.36 -8.36
CA VAL A 297 3.15 6.95 -8.44
C VAL A 297 2.28 6.60 -7.24
N SER A 298 1.21 5.86 -7.47
CA SER A 298 0.38 5.33 -6.39
C SER A 298 1.17 4.36 -5.50
N ALA A 299 0.64 4.09 -4.31
CA ALA A 299 1.29 3.17 -3.38
C ALA A 299 1.46 1.77 -3.90
N SER A 300 0.50 1.31 -4.69
CA SER A 300 0.53 0.01 -5.35
C SER A 300 1.49 -0.03 -6.56
N GLY A 301 1.80 1.13 -7.15
CA GLY A 301 2.61 1.25 -8.35
C GLY A 301 1.85 1.12 -9.66
N TYR A 302 0.53 0.94 -9.60
CA TYR A 302 -0.29 0.69 -10.80
C TYR A 302 -0.96 1.95 -11.38
N SER A 303 -0.94 3.04 -10.67
CA SER A 303 -1.48 4.30 -11.14
C SER A 303 -0.42 5.39 -11.09
N VAL A 304 -0.36 6.18 -12.14
CA VAL A 304 0.54 7.33 -12.23
C VAL A 304 -0.30 8.56 -12.55
N ALA A 305 -0.26 9.54 -11.67
CA ALA A 305 -0.84 10.85 -11.92
C ALA A 305 0.27 11.81 -12.36
N PHE A 306 0.04 12.60 -13.41
CA PHE A 306 1.03 13.56 -13.89
C PHE A 306 0.39 14.80 -14.50
N THR A 307 1.15 15.89 -14.57
CA THR A 307 0.75 17.10 -15.25
C THR A 307 1.57 17.29 -16.52
N SER A 308 0.91 17.70 -17.60
CA SER A 308 1.56 17.95 -18.88
C SER A 308 0.96 19.14 -19.60
N SER A 309 1.78 19.79 -20.42
CA SER A 309 1.35 20.80 -21.38
C SER A 309 0.91 20.19 -22.72
N ALA A 310 1.08 18.89 -22.92
CA ALA A 310 0.70 18.20 -24.14
C ALA A 310 -0.82 18.26 -24.38
N ASN A 311 -1.21 18.38 -25.63
CA ASN A 311 -2.61 18.45 -26.04
C ASN A 311 -3.10 17.22 -26.80
N ASN A 312 -2.27 16.19 -26.91
CA ASN A 312 -2.53 14.96 -27.68
C ASN A 312 -2.64 13.70 -26.80
N LEU A 313 -2.74 13.85 -25.48
CA LEU A 313 -2.84 12.72 -24.55
C LEU A 313 -4.29 12.29 -24.26
N THR A 314 -5.26 12.84 -24.96
CA THR A 314 -6.68 12.47 -24.90
C THR A 314 -7.28 12.47 -26.31
N GLN A 315 -8.35 11.68 -26.52
CA GLN A 315 -9.05 11.60 -27.82
C GLN A 315 -9.68 12.92 -28.24
N GLU A 316 -10.05 13.78 -27.30
CA GLU A 316 -10.49 15.15 -27.56
C GLU A 316 -9.33 16.10 -27.31
N PRO A 317 -8.91 16.90 -28.29
CA PRO A 317 -7.82 17.84 -28.10
C PRO A 317 -8.16 18.86 -27.03
N LEU A 318 -7.42 18.84 -25.94
CA LEU A 318 -7.52 19.86 -24.90
C LEU A 318 -7.10 21.21 -25.51
N ALA A 319 -7.87 22.27 -25.23
CA ALA A 319 -7.43 23.62 -25.54
C ALA A 319 -6.06 23.83 -24.85
N ALA A 320 -5.07 24.36 -25.59
CA ALA A 320 -3.70 24.55 -25.09
C ALA A 320 -3.72 25.35 -23.76
N ALA A 321 -3.76 24.63 -22.67
CA ALA A 321 -3.70 25.18 -21.33
C ALA A 321 -2.48 24.57 -20.65
N SER A 322 -1.60 25.40 -20.10
CA SER A 322 -0.46 24.97 -19.32
C SER A 322 -0.91 24.12 -18.14
N GLY A 323 -0.55 22.82 -18.12
CA GLY A 323 -0.67 21.97 -16.97
C GLY A 323 -2.01 21.24 -16.79
N SER A 324 -2.43 20.45 -17.78
CA SER A 324 -3.53 19.49 -17.58
C SER A 324 -3.07 18.33 -16.72
N LEU A 325 -3.94 17.88 -15.80
CA LEU A 325 -3.72 16.69 -14.98
C LEU A 325 -4.20 15.45 -15.73
N PHE A 326 -3.34 14.47 -15.85
CA PHE A 326 -3.62 13.16 -16.42
C PHE A 326 -3.44 12.08 -15.37
N VAL A 327 -4.23 11.02 -15.47
CA VAL A 327 -4.05 9.82 -14.66
C VAL A 327 -4.01 8.62 -15.60
N LYS A 328 -2.89 7.94 -15.65
CA LYS A 328 -2.77 6.65 -16.34
C LYS A 328 -2.88 5.55 -15.29
N ILE A 329 -3.80 4.63 -15.53
CA ILE A 329 -4.02 3.47 -14.66
C ILE A 329 -3.55 2.27 -15.46
N ASP A 330 -2.49 1.61 -14.99
CA ASP A 330 -2.11 0.31 -15.52
C ASP A 330 -3.11 -0.75 -15.06
N LYS A 331 -3.27 -1.78 -15.86
CA LYS A 331 -4.13 -2.91 -15.52
C LYS A 331 -3.54 -3.64 -14.33
N VAL A 332 -4.15 -3.46 -13.17
CA VAL A 332 -3.75 -4.15 -11.93
C VAL A 332 -4.14 -5.60 -12.04
N PRO A 333 -3.24 -6.57 -11.90
CA PRO A 333 -3.68 -7.92 -11.66
C PRO A 333 -4.34 -8.00 -10.27
N ILE A 334 -5.57 -8.47 -10.21
CA ILE A 334 -6.15 -8.95 -8.96
C ILE A 334 -5.59 -10.34 -8.75
N VAL A 335 -4.84 -10.51 -7.70
CA VAL A 335 -4.26 -11.79 -7.31
C VAL A 335 -4.93 -12.29 -6.04
N GLY A 336 -4.95 -13.59 -5.82
CA GLY A 336 -5.49 -14.14 -4.59
C GLY A 336 -5.48 -15.66 -4.57
N GLN A 337 -6.05 -16.19 -3.49
CA GLN A 337 -6.19 -17.61 -3.26
C GLN A 337 -7.62 -17.95 -2.86
N VAL A 338 -8.02 -19.19 -3.13
CA VAL A 338 -9.30 -19.75 -2.68
C VAL A 338 -9.00 -20.91 -1.75
N TYR A 339 -9.56 -20.89 -0.54
CA TYR A 339 -9.34 -21.93 0.46
C TYR A 339 -10.62 -22.30 1.21
N HIS A 340 -10.66 -23.54 1.71
CA HIS A 340 -11.80 -24.03 2.50
C HIS A 340 -11.75 -23.50 3.94
N TRP A 341 -12.88 -23.00 4.44
CA TRP A 341 -12.99 -22.27 5.70
C TRP A 341 -12.49 -23.02 6.95
N ARG A 342 -12.55 -24.35 6.96
CA ARG A 342 -12.20 -25.16 8.13
C ARG A 342 -10.93 -25.97 7.95
N THR A 343 -10.79 -26.65 6.80
CA THR A 343 -9.61 -27.49 6.55
C THR A 343 -8.41 -26.67 6.07
N HIS A 344 -8.63 -25.41 5.70
CA HIS A 344 -7.64 -24.49 5.11
C HIS A 344 -6.99 -25.02 3.83
N ALA A 345 -7.60 -26.04 3.25
CA ALA A 345 -7.15 -26.60 1.98
C ALA A 345 -7.38 -25.61 0.84
N LEU A 346 -6.36 -25.43 0.03
CA LEU A 346 -6.42 -24.59 -1.17
C LEU A 346 -7.24 -25.30 -2.26
N LEU A 347 -8.18 -24.56 -2.88
CA LEU A 347 -9.09 -25.08 -3.89
C LEU A 347 -8.64 -24.72 -5.30
N GLY A 348 -8.08 -25.69 -6.01
CA GLY A 348 -7.86 -25.61 -7.46
C GLY A 348 -9.15 -25.74 -8.27
N GLU A 349 -9.08 -25.42 -9.56
CA GLU A 349 -10.20 -25.52 -10.50
C GLU A 349 -11.45 -24.73 -10.05
N THR A 350 -11.24 -23.62 -9.34
CA THR A 350 -12.28 -22.65 -8.99
C THR A 350 -12.21 -21.52 -10.00
N ASN A 351 -13.30 -21.26 -10.71
CA ASN A 351 -13.38 -20.16 -11.66
C ASN A 351 -13.58 -18.85 -10.90
N VAL A 352 -12.60 -17.96 -11.01
CA VAL A 352 -12.68 -16.59 -10.48
C VAL A 352 -12.94 -15.65 -11.64
N GLU A 353 -13.97 -14.82 -11.51
CA GLU A 353 -14.49 -14.01 -12.60
C GLU A 353 -14.72 -12.57 -12.17
N ILE A 354 -14.35 -11.62 -13.03
CA ILE A 354 -14.75 -10.22 -12.95
C ILE A 354 -16.00 -10.07 -13.83
N VAL A 355 -17.08 -9.60 -13.22
CA VAL A 355 -18.33 -9.29 -13.91
C VAL A 355 -18.63 -7.80 -13.81
N ASP A 356 -19.23 -7.22 -14.83
CA ASP A 356 -19.80 -5.88 -14.79
C ASP A 356 -20.95 -5.84 -13.76
N ASP A 357 -21.00 -4.82 -12.91
CA ASP A 357 -22.00 -4.77 -11.83
C ASP A 357 -23.42 -4.52 -12.36
N ALA A 358 -23.55 -3.83 -13.49
CA ALA A 358 -24.85 -3.45 -14.03
C ALA A 358 -25.57 -4.57 -14.79
N ASP A 359 -24.85 -5.31 -15.65
CA ASP A 359 -25.44 -6.35 -16.51
C ASP A 359 -24.94 -7.74 -16.23
N ARG A 360 -23.99 -7.89 -15.29
CA ARG A 360 -23.37 -9.16 -14.87
C ARG A 360 -22.65 -9.88 -16.01
N ALA A 361 -22.26 -9.14 -17.04
CA ALA A 361 -21.48 -9.70 -18.15
C ALA A 361 -20.06 -10.01 -17.67
N ALA A 362 -19.55 -11.18 -18.05
CA ALA A 362 -18.17 -11.56 -17.78
C ALA A 362 -17.20 -10.64 -18.51
N VAL A 363 -16.28 -10.05 -17.75
CA VAL A 363 -15.21 -9.18 -18.25
C VAL A 363 -13.91 -9.96 -18.39
N ALA A 364 -13.57 -10.74 -17.38
CA ALA A 364 -12.41 -11.60 -17.35
C ALA A 364 -12.65 -12.77 -16.40
N ASN A 365 -12.08 -13.94 -16.69
CA ASN A 365 -12.13 -15.09 -15.79
C ASN A 365 -10.85 -15.92 -15.88
N ILE A 366 -10.58 -16.67 -14.82
CA ILE A 366 -9.48 -17.64 -14.75
C ILE A 366 -9.83 -18.72 -13.74
N ASP A 367 -9.41 -19.96 -14.02
CA ASP A 367 -9.48 -21.03 -13.03
C ASP A 367 -8.25 -20.96 -12.11
N THR A 368 -8.45 -21.16 -10.82
CA THR A 368 -7.34 -21.28 -9.87
C THR A 368 -6.45 -22.46 -10.21
N ASP A 369 -5.17 -22.32 -9.99
CA ASP A 369 -4.20 -23.41 -10.13
C ASP A 369 -4.37 -24.49 -9.04
N ALA A 370 -3.52 -25.50 -9.03
CA ALA A 370 -3.53 -26.57 -8.03
C ALA A 370 -3.27 -26.09 -6.58
N PHE A 371 -2.78 -24.88 -6.43
CA PHE A 371 -2.53 -24.20 -5.14
C PHE A 371 -3.62 -23.17 -4.80
N GLY A 372 -4.76 -23.23 -5.47
CA GLY A 372 -5.87 -22.30 -5.27
C GLY A 372 -5.57 -20.86 -5.67
N ALA A 373 -4.42 -20.59 -6.29
CA ALA A 373 -4.00 -19.25 -6.64
C ALA A 373 -4.55 -18.81 -8.01
N TYR A 374 -4.82 -17.49 -8.11
CA TYR A 374 -5.27 -16.88 -9.35
C TYR A 374 -4.66 -15.49 -9.56
N SER A 375 -4.64 -15.06 -10.83
CA SER A 375 -4.23 -13.72 -11.22
C SER A 375 -5.05 -13.26 -12.43
N LEU A 376 -5.85 -12.21 -12.25
CA LEU A 376 -6.68 -11.60 -13.28
C LEU A 376 -6.13 -10.23 -13.66
N THR A 377 -5.86 -9.99 -14.94
CA THR A 377 -5.17 -8.78 -15.44
C THR A 377 -6.05 -7.79 -16.20
N ASN A 378 -7.35 -8.05 -16.37
CA ASN A 378 -8.25 -7.18 -17.14
C ASN A 378 -9.35 -6.61 -16.27
N LEU A 379 -9.23 -5.34 -15.86
CA LEU A 379 -10.32 -4.61 -15.23
C LEU A 379 -11.14 -3.87 -16.28
N ALA A 380 -12.47 -3.92 -16.14
CA ALA A 380 -13.38 -3.09 -16.91
C ALA A 380 -13.26 -1.61 -16.50
N SER A 381 -13.64 -0.71 -17.38
CA SER A 381 -13.73 0.73 -17.11
C SER A 381 -15.05 1.11 -16.42
N GLY A 382 -15.55 0.33 -15.46
CA GLY A 382 -16.82 0.54 -14.78
C GLY A 382 -16.83 -0.13 -13.40
N GLU A 383 -17.94 0.04 -12.67
CA GLU A 383 -18.15 -0.74 -11.44
C GLU A 383 -18.23 -2.22 -11.78
N SER A 384 -17.41 -3.01 -11.13
CA SER A 384 -17.25 -4.44 -11.40
C SER A 384 -17.26 -5.22 -10.10
N ARG A 385 -17.65 -6.49 -10.17
CA ARG A 385 -17.58 -7.42 -9.03
C ARG A 385 -16.65 -8.58 -9.33
N LEU A 386 -15.95 -9.01 -8.30
CA LEU A 386 -15.16 -10.23 -8.31
C LEU A 386 -15.98 -11.36 -7.68
N THR A 387 -16.19 -12.42 -8.42
CA THR A 387 -16.96 -13.58 -7.99
C THR A 387 -16.13 -14.85 -8.14
N ALA A 388 -16.49 -15.89 -7.40
CA ALA A 388 -15.88 -17.20 -7.55
C ALA A 388 -16.97 -18.28 -7.66
N THR A 389 -16.74 -19.29 -8.50
CA THR A 389 -17.63 -20.42 -8.71
C THR A 389 -16.83 -21.71 -8.88
N LYS A 390 -17.38 -22.82 -8.44
CA LYS A 390 -16.76 -24.14 -8.65
C LYS A 390 -17.82 -25.18 -8.98
N THR A 391 -17.57 -25.93 -10.03
CA THR A 391 -18.42 -27.06 -10.36
C THR A 391 -18.20 -28.21 -9.36
N LEU A 392 -19.29 -28.73 -8.80
CA LEU A 392 -19.24 -29.87 -7.90
C LEU A 392 -18.76 -31.11 -8.64
N VAL A 393 -17.85 -31.84 -8.03
CA VAL A 393 -17.42 -33.17 -8.45
C VAL A 393 -17.87 -34.22 -7.43
N GLU A 394 -17.82 -35.50 -7.79
CA GLU A 394 -18.33 -36.60 -6.94
C GLU A 394 -17.63 -36.63 -5.56
N SER A 395 -16.34 -36.28 -5.50
CA SER A 395 -15.59 -36.20 -4.25
C SER A 395 -16.10 -35.09 -3.31
N ASP A 396 -16.64 -34.00 -3.84
CA ASP A 396 -17.16 -32.88 -3.04
C ASP A 396 -18.46 -33.24 -2.33
N THR A 397 -19.22 -34.20 -2.87
CA THR A 397 -20.56 -34.55 -2.37
C THR A 397 -20.61 -35.88 -1.64
N ASN A 398 -19.64 -36.78 -1.90
CA ASN A 398 -19.67 -38.16 -1.38
C ASN A 398 -19.41 -38.18 0.12
N ARG A 399 -20.47 -38.29 0.92
CA ARG A 399 -20.46 -38.38 2.39
C ARG A 399 -19.97 -37.13 3.11
N VAL A 400 -19.93 -35.99 2.43
CA VAL A 400 -19.56 -34.71 3.05
C VAL A 400 -20.72 -34.23 3.91
N VAL A 401 -21.90 -34.05 3.34
CA VAL A 401 -23.08 -33.70 4.13
C VAL A 401 -23.71 -34.94 4.73
N THR A 402 -23.77 -35.03 6.04
CA THR A 402 -24.20 -36.21 6.80
C THR A 402 -25.29 -35.85 7.82
N SER A 403 -25.78 -36.83 8.54
CA SER A 403 -26.69 -36.59 9.68
C SER A 403 -26.05 -35.79 10.81
N ALA A 404 -24.72 -35.72 10.88
CA ALA A 404 -24.02 -34.89 11.84
C ALA A 404 -24.21 -33.40 11.51
N ASP A 405 -24.22 -33.05 10.23
CA ASP A 405 -24.47 -31.70 9.76
C ASP A 405 -25.92 -31.26 10.03
N ALA A 406 -26.87 -32.17 9.77
CA ALA A 406 -28.27 -31.92 10.12
C ALA A 406 -28.47 -31.71 11.63
N LEU A 407 -27.74 -32.45 12.45
CA LEU A 407 -27.74 -32.25 13.91
C LEU A 407 -27.07 -30.93 14.30
N ALA A 408 -25.97 -30.56 13.63
CA ALA A 408 -25.31 -29.28 13.84
C ALA A 408 -26.22 -28.09 13.48
N ALA A 409 -26.86 -28.13 12.31
CA ALA A 409 -27.86 -27.14 11.91
C ALA A 409 -29.03 -27.06 12.90
N LEU A 410 -29.52 -28.20 13.40
CA LEU A 410 -30.58 -28.20 14.40
C LEU A 410 -30.15 -27.59 15.74
N LYS A 411 -28.93 -27.88 16.20
CA LYS A 411 -28.36 -27.24 17.39
C LYS A 411 -28.30 -25.73 17.24
N ILE A 412 -27.77 -25.23 16.11
CA ILE A 412 -27.74 -23.80 15.80
C ILE A 412 -29.16 -23.22 15.82
N ALA A 413 -30.12 -23.88 15.15
CA ALA A 413 -31.51 -23.42 15.07
C ALA A 413 -32.17 -23.23 16.45
N VAL A 414 -31.80 -24.04 17.44
CA VAL A 414 -32.31 -23.90 18.80
C VAL A 414 -31.41 -23.08 19.74
N GLY A 415 -30.35 -22.48 19.20
CA GLY A 415 -29.43 -21.60 19.94
C GLY A 415 -28.37 -22.34 20.74
N LEU A 416 -28.05 -23.57 20.38
CA LEU A 416 -26.98 -24.37 20.99
C LEU A 416 -25.73 -24.33 20.09
N ASN A 417 -24.57 -24.31 20.72
CA ASN A 417 -23.30 -24.42 20.00
C ASN A 417 -23.13 -25.84 19.43
N PRO A 418 -22.94 -26.03 18.10
CA PRO A 418 -22.75 -27.33 17.49
C PRO A 418 -21.34 -27.90 17.75
N ASN A 419 -20.35 -27.04 18.04
CA ASN A 419 -18.95 -27.41 18.11
C ASN A 419 -18.65 -28.34 19.29
N THR A 420 -17.67 -29.23 19.13
CA THR A 420 -17.22 -30.15 20.17
C THR A 420 -16.59 -29.39 21.33
N ASN A 421 -15.74 -28.41 21.02
CA ASN A 421 -15.24 -27.44 21.96
C ASN A 421 -16.30 -26.35 22.19
N GLN A 422 -16.89 -26.27 23.35
CA GLN A 422 -17.96 -25.31 23.65
C GLN A 422 -17.44 -23.89 23.89
N GLU A 423 -16.13 -23.70 24.06
CA GLU A 423 -15.49 -22.39 24.15
C GLU A 423 -15.30 -21.79 22.74
N GLN A 424 -15.30 -22.61 21.72
CA GLN A 424 -15.21 -22.20 20.32
C GLN A 424 -16.58 -21.67 19.87
N PRO A 425 -16.70 -20.38 19.49
CA PRO A 425 -17.99 -19.82 19.07
C PRO A 425 -18.45 -20.43 17.75
N VAL A 426 -19.73 -20.27 17.43
CA VAL A 426 -20.26 -20.65 16.11
C VAL A 426 -19.66 -19.72 15.06
N SER A 427 -18.98 -20.29 14.08
CA SER A 427 -18.37 -19.54 12.99
C SER A 427 -19.43 -18.88 12.08
N PRO A 428 -19.19 -17.69 11.53
CA PRO A 428 -20.03 -17.12 10.49
C PRO A 428 -20.17 -18.06 9.28
N TYR A 429 -19.12 -18.78 8.92
CA TYR A 429 -19.14 -19.76 7.83
C TYR A 429 -20.02 -20.99 8.14
N GLN A 430 -20.10 -21.41 9.41
CA GLN A 430 -21.06 -22.43 9.84
C GLN A 430 -22.51 -21.98 9.70
N LEU A 431 -22.79 -20.69 9.98
CA LEU A 431 -24.12 -20.11 9.84
C LEU A 431 -24.52 -20.05 8.36
N ILE A 432 -23.62 -19.61 7.49
CA ILE A 432 -23.85 -19.54 6.03
C ILE A 432 -24.06 -20.95 5.46
N ALA A 433 -23.23 -21.94 5.82
CA ALA A 433 -23.39 -23.32 5.36
C ALA A 433 -24.70 -23.97 5.87
N ALA A 434 -25.18 -23.54 7.05
CA ALA A 434 -26.40 -24.07 7.67
C ALA A 434 -27.70 -23.47 7.11
N ASP A 435 -27.68 -22.29 6.49
CA ASP A 435 -28.85 -21.65 5.85
C ASP A 435 -29.10 -22.26 4.46
N VAL A 436 -29.53 -23.53 4.46
CA VAL A 436 -29.65 -24.33 3.24
C VAL A 436 -30.76 -23.82 2.31
N ASN A 437 -31.82 -23.25 2.87
CA ASN A 437 -32.92 -22.71 2.08
C ASN A 437 -32.70 -21.25 1.66
N LYS A 438 -31.60 -20.62 2.12
CA LYS A 438 -31.17 -19.25 1.81
C LYS A 438 -32.23 -18.17 2.16
N ASP A 439 -32.92 -18.37 3.29
CA ASP A 439 -33.92 -17.40 3.77
C ASP A 439 -33.35 -16.37 4.75
N GLY A 440 -32.02 -16.36 4.97
CA GLY A 440 -31.30 -15.45 5.85
C GLY A 440 -31.36 -15.84 7.34
N ARG A 441 -31.70 -17.09 7.66
CA ARG A 441 -31.74 -17.58 9.05
C ARG A 441 -31.47 -19.08 9.10
N VAL A 442 -30.95 -19.55 10.22
CA VAL A 442 -30.86 -20.98 10.50
C VAL A 442 -32.03 -21.42 11.39
N SER A 443 -32.87 -22.26 10.85
CA SER A 443 -34.10 -22.77 11.48
C SER A 443 -34.20 -24.31 11.41
N SER A 444 -35.25 -24.88 11.96
CA SER A 444 -35.52 -26.31 11.81
C SER A 444 -35.82 -26.74 10.36
N ALA A 445 -36.20 -25.79 9.50
CA ALA A 445 -36.41 -26.06 8.08
C ALA A 445 -35.07 -26.38 7.40
N ASP A 446 -34.01 -25.66 7.75
CA ASP A 446 -32.65 -25.86 7.23
C ASP A 446 -32.06 -27.18 7.73
N ALA A 447 -32.26 -27.51 9.01
CA ALA A 447 -31.87 -28.80 9.56
C ALA A 447 -32.55 -29.97 8.82
N LEU A 448 -33.85 -29.81 8.47
CA LEU A 448 -34.57 -30.79 7.66
C LEU A 448 -34.06 -30.85 6.22
N ALA A 449 -33.75 -29.68 5.62
CA ALA A 449 -33.17 -29.61 4.27
C ALA A 449 -31.78 -30.28 4.23
N THR A 450 -30.92 -30.01 5.20
CA THR A 450 -29.60 -30.70 5.36
C THR A 450 -29.78 -32.20 5.52
N LEU A 451 -30.76 -32.67 6.32
CA LEU A 451 -31.02 -34.08 6.47
C LEU A 451 -31.47 -34.72 5.15
N LYS A 452 -32.28 -34.04 4.34
CA LYS A 452 -32.68 -34.54 3.00
C LYS A 452 -31.48 -34.70 2.08
N ILE A 453 -30.55 -33.77 2.09
CA ILE A 453 -29.25 -33.88 1.36
C ILE A 453 -28.50 -35.10 1.85
N ALA A 454 -28.31 -35.21 3.19
CA ALA A 454 -27.55 -36.30 3.82
C ALA A 454 -28.06 -37.70 3.47
N VAL A 455 -29.38 -37.87 3.25
CA VAL A 455 -29.98 -39.15 2.90
C VAL A 455 -30.26 -39.29 1.39
N GLY A 456 -29.86 -38.32 0.58
CA GLY A 456 -29.96 -38.39 -0.87
C GLY A 456 -31.40 -38.37 -1.41
N LEU A 457 -32.31 -37.60 -0.81
CA LEU A 457 -33.69 -37.51 -1.31
C LEU A 457 -33.73 -36.71 -2.63
N VAL A 458 -34.59 -37.11 -3.53
CA VAL A 458 -34.75 -36.52 -4.88
C VAL A 458 -35.21 -35.03 -4.82
N ASP A 459 -35.92 -34.67 -3.77
CA ASP A 459 -36.39 -33.29 -3.51
C ASP A 459 -35.49 -32.50 -2.55
N ALA A 460 -34.25 -32.95 -2.35
CA ALA A 460 -33.26 -32.21 -1.58
C ALA A 460 -32.83 -30.95 -2.36
N VAL A 461 -32.46 -29.93 -1.61
CA VAL A 461 -31.81 -28.73 -2.17
C VAL A 461 -30.50 -29.15 -2.82
N PRO A 462 -30.19 -28.68 -4.04
CA PRO A 462 -28.90 -28.98 -4.66
C PRO A 462 -27.76 -28.44 -3.81
N GLN A 463 -26.73 -29.23 -3.61
CA GLN A 463 -25.49 -28.74 -3.02
C GLN A 463 -24.77 -27.84 -3.99
N GLU A 464 -24.04 -26.88 -3.46
CA GLU A 464 -23.20 -25.96 -4.22
C GLU A 464 -22.07 -25.42 -3.35
N TRP A 465 -20.98 -25.02 -3.99
CA TRP A 465 -19.95 -24.25 -3.36
C TRP A 465 -20.41 -22.80 -3.21
N LEU A 466 -20.16 -22.21 -2.04
CA LEU A 466 -20.34 -20.80 -1.73
C LEU A 466 -18.97 -20.18 -1.49
N PHE A 467 -18.80 -18.94 -1.95
CA PHE A 467 -17.53 -18.23 -1.86
C PHE A 467 -17.77 -16.87 -1.21
N VAL A 468 -17.09 -16.64 -0.11
CA VAL A 468 -17.17 -15.39 0.66
C VAL A 468 -15.84 -14.66 0.50
N PRO A 469 -15.82 -13.38 0.07
CA PRO A 469 -14.60 -12.60 0.08
C PRO A 469 -14.01 -12.56 1.51
N GLU A 470 -12.73 -12.89 1.66
CA GLU A 470 -12.05 -12.91 2.96
C GLU A 470 -12.08 -11.53 3.63
N SER A 471 -12.04 -10.46 2.83
CA SER A 471 -12.13 -9.08 3.31
C SER A 471 -13.46 -8.72 3.98
N THR A 472 -14.46 -9.63 3.96
CA THR A 472 -15.73 -9.44 4.66
C THR A 472 -15.53 -9.69 6.15
N ALA A 473 -15.41 -8.60 6.93
CA ALA A 473 -15.25 -8.70 8.38
C ALA A 473 -16.58 -9.03 9.06
N TYR A 474 -16.66 -10.19 9.69
CA TYR A 474 -17.80 -10.62 10.51
C TYR A 474 -17.56 -10.44 12.02
N TRP A 475 -16.44 -9.85 12.40
CA TRP A 475 -16.08 -9.64 13.80
C TRP A 475 -16.31 -8.22 14.24
N ASP A 476 -17.02 -8.05 15.35
CA ASP A 476 -17.17 -6.78 16.06
C ASP A 476 -16.18 -6.75 17.23
N GLU A 477 -15.11 -5.99 17.07
CA GLU A 477 -14.08 -5.85 18.10
C GLU A 477 -14.60 -5.20 19.38
N SER A 478 -15.61 -4.32 19.27
CA SER A 478 -16.14 -3.58 20.41
C SER A 478 -16.92 -4.47 21.36
N ASP A 479 -17.66 -5.43 20.81
CA ASP A 479 -18.50 -6.36 21.55
C ASP A 479 -17.86 -7.75 21.70
N GLY A 480 -16.78 -8.04 20.95
CA GLY A 480 -16.09 -9.32 20.97
C GLY A 480 -16.93 -10.49 20.47
N VAL A 481 -17.79 -10.24 19.47
CA VAL A 481 -18.73 -11.22 18.92
C VAL A 481 -18.79 -11.17 17.40
N PHE A 482 -19.22 -12.25 16.78
CA PHE A 482 -19.53 -12.24 15.36
C PHE A 482 -20.86 -11.53 15.06
N THR A 483 -20.89 -10.76 13.98
CA THR A 483 -22.06 -9.99 13.53
C THR A 483 -23.16 -10.88 12.98
N LEU A 484 -22.81 -12.03 12.39
CA LEU A 484 -23.79 -13.02 11.96
C LEU A 484 -24.36 -13.81 13.14
N SER A 485 -25.64 -14.08 13.07
CA SER A 485 -26.37 -14.87 14.04
C SER A 485 -27.35 -15.83 13.37
N ARG A 486 -27.87 -16.84 14.08
CA ARG A 486 -28.87 -17.75 13.54
C ARG A 486 -30.17 -17.06 13.05
N SER A 487 -30.43 -15.85 13.49
CA SER A 487 -31.61 -15.07 13.10
C SER A 487 -31.34 -14.05 12.00
N SER A 488 -30.08 -13.83 11.65
CA SER A 488 -29.63 -12.92 10.60
C SER A 488 -28.35 -13.49 9.99
N VAL A 489 -28.49 -14.22 8.88
CA VAL A 489 -27.39 -14.79 8.11
C VAL A 489 -27.33 -14.00 6.78
N GLU A 490 -26.98 -12.71 6.92
CA GLU A 490 -26.86 -11.83 5.77
C GLU A 490 -25.41 -11.75 5.34
N TRP A 491 -25.12 -12.15 4.11
CA TRP A 491 -23.81 -12.05 3.49
C TRP A 491 -23.96 -11.68 2.01
N ASP A 492 -22.93 -11.05 1.43
CA ASP A 492 -22.97 -10.67 0.03
C ASP A 492 -22.64 -11.88 -0.87
N SER A 493 -23.68 -12.52 -1.40
CA SER A 493 -23.57 -13.64 -2.34
C SER A 493 -23.27 -13.19 -3.77
N GLU A 494 -23.27 -11.88 -4.02
CA GLU A 494 -23.01 -11.31 -5.35
C GLU A 494 -21.52 -11.10 -5.64
N GLY A 495 -20.67 -11.31 -4.65
CA GLY A 495 -19.22 -11.14 -4.75
C GLY A 495 -18.74 -9.75 -4.34
N LEU A 496 -17.43 -9.57 -4.33
CA LEU A 496 -16.77 -8.34 -3.89
C LEU A 496 -16.93 -7.23 -4.93
N LEU A 497 -17.51 -6.09 -4.53
CA LEU A 497 -17.51 -4.89 -5.36
C LEU A 497 -16.07 -4.34 -5.44
N LEU A 498 -15.60 -4.10 -6.66
CA LEU A 498 -14.29 -3.55 -6.93
C LEU A 498 -14.40 -2.02 -7.03
N ASP A 499 -14.18 -1.34 -5.92
CA ASP A 499 -14.33 0.14 -5.83
C ASP A 499 -13.12 0.90 -6.39
N SER A 500 -11.99 0.22 -6.61
CA SER A 500 -10.73 0.85 -7.00
C SER A 500 -9.90 -0.08 -7.88
N PRO A 501 -9.18 0.45 -8.87
CA PRO A 501 -8.19 -0.32 -9.62
C PRO A 501 -7.01 -0.82 -8.76
N ASP A 502 -6.90 -0.39 -7.52
CA ASP A 502 -5.84 -0.74 -6.56
C ASP A 502 -6.24 -1.91 -5.62
N THR A 503 -7.16 -2.75 -6.01
CA THR A 503 -7.62 -3.90 -5.19
C THR A 503 -6.59 -5.01 -5.09
N GLY A 504 -5.41 -4.91 -4.95
CA GLY A 504 -4.32 -5.81 -4.62
C GLY A 504 -4.66 -7.32 -4.52
N GLU A 505 -4.45 -7.89 -3.36
CA GLU A 505 -4.74 -9.29 -3.06
C GLU A 505 -6.19 -9.45 -2.56
N VAL A 506 -6.94 -10.36 -3.17
CA VAL A 506 -8.31 -10.72 -2.77
C VAL A 506 -8.42 -12.23 -2.64
N ASN A 507 -8.65 -12.71 -1.44
CA ASN A 507 -8.83 -14.13 -1.17
C ASN A 507 -10.32 -14.46 -1.02
N PHE A 508 -10.69 -15.72 -1.32
CA PHE A 508 -12.03 -16.25 -1.11
C PHE A 508 -12.01 -17.42 -0.13
N VAL A 509 -12.92 -17.35 0.81
CA VAL A 509 -13.23 -18.45 1.73
C VAL A 509 -14.34 -19.31 1.11
N ALA A 510 -14.04 -20.57 0.83
CA ALA A 510 -14.97 -21.52 0.25
C ALA A 510 -15.66 -22.35 1.32
N LEU A 511 -16.94 -22.59 1.14
CA LEU A 511 -17.74 -23.48 1.98
C LEU A 511 -18.76 -24.24 1.13
N LEU A 512 -19.10 -25.45 1.53
CA LEU A 512 -20.08 -26.28 0.84
C LEU A 512 -21.44 -26.16 1.54
N LEU A 513 -22.47 -25.82 0.78
CA LEU A 513 -23.83 -25.68 1.32
C LEU A 513 -24.31 -26.99 1.97
N GLY A 514 -24.68 -26.91 3.24
CA GLY A 514 -25.11 -28.06 4.04
C GLY A 514 -24.00 -28.75 4.83
N ASP A 515 -22.71 -28.49 4.56
CA ASP A 515 -21.57 -28.99 5.33
C ASP A 515 -21.31 -28.06 6.54
N VAL A 516 -22.18 -28.17 7.55
CA VAL A 516 -22.21 -27.28 8.71
C VAL A 516 -21.02 -27.51 9.63
N ASN A 517 -20.50 -28.72 9.66
CA ASN A 517 -19.37 -29.06 10.50
C ASN A 517 -18.02 -28.87 9.79
N GLY A 518 -18.02 -28.49 8.49
CA GLY A 518 -16.83 -28.30 7.68
C GLY A 518 -16.02 -29.58 7.48
N SER A 519 -16.70 -30.70 7.35
CA SER A 519 -16.06 -32.02 7.23
C SER A 519 -15.57 -32.33 5.82
N TRP A 520 -15.81 -31.43 4.86
CA TRP A 520 -15.23 -31.61 3.53
C TRP A 520 -13.71 -31.77 3.65
N ASP A 521 -13.22 -32.83 3.07
CA ASP A 521 -11.80 -33.14 3.06
C ASP A 521 -11.27 -33.04 1.63
N SER A 522 -10.14 -32.39 1.51
CA SER A 522 -9.50 -32.22 0.22
C SER A 522 -8.84 -33.53 -0.23
N PRO A 523 -8.59 -33.70 -1.53
CA PRO A 523 -7.72 -34.80 -2.00
C PRO A 523 -6.39 -34.81 -1.24
N ASP A 524 -5.84 -36.00 -0.98
CA ASP A 524 -4.60 -36.25 -0.21
C ASP A 524 -3.37 -35.40 -0.63
N SER A 525 -3.45 -34.68 -1.74
CA SER A 525 -2.39 -33.83 -2.27
C SER A 525 -2.63 -32.33 -2.07
N ALA A 526 -3.69 -31.92 -1.38
CA ALA A 526 -3.98 -30.51 -1.22
C ALA A 526 -2.93 -29.82 -0.34
N VAL A 527 -2.56 -28.63 -0.73
CA VAL A 527 -1.74 -27.73 0.08
C VAL A 527 -2.66 -26.99 1.04
N LEU A 528 -2.25 -26.87 2.28
CA LEU A 528 -2.98 -26.13 3.30
C LEU A 528 -2.32 -24.77 3.51
N LEU A 529 -3.11 -23.75 3.78
CA LEU A 529 -2.59 -22.51 4.35
C LEU A 529 -2.06 -22.78 5.76
N ASP A 530 -0.97 -22.12 6.13
CA ASP A 530 -0.35 -22.32 7.43
C ASP A 530 -1.06 -21.52 8.55
N GLU A 531 -0.78 -21.87 9.79
CA GLU A 531 -1.36 -21.23 10.97
C GLU A 531 -0.95 -19.75 11.07
N ALA A 532 0.25 -19.38 10.63
CA ALA A 532 0.75 -18.01 10.71
C ALA A 532 -0.10 -17.04 9.88
N TYR A 533 -0.67 -17.51 8.77
CA TYR A 533 -1.60 -16.74 7.96
C TYR A 533 -2.87 -16.36 8.75
N PHE A 534 -3.49 -17.31 9.45
CA PHE A 534 -4.70 -17.06 10.24
C PHE A 534 -4.44 -16.26 11.51
N ILE A 535 -3.26 -16.40 12.12
CA ILE A 535 -2.82 -15.52 13.21
C ILE A 535 -2.75 -14.06 12.72
N ALA A 536 -2.21 -13.83 11.53
CA ALA A 536 -2.15 -12.49 10.95
C ALA A 536 -3.55 -11.91 10.67
N LEU A 537 -4.51 -12.73 10.25
CA LEU A 537 -5.91 -12.30 10.08
C LEU A 537 -6.58 -12.00 11.42
N ASP A 538 -6.35 -12.82 12.46
CA ASP A 538 -6.85 -12.56 13.82
C ASP A 538 -6.31 -11.22 14.35
N GLU A 539 -5.01 -10.94 14.15
CA GLU A 539 -4.37 -9.68 14.52
C GLU A 539 -4.87 -8.48 13.70
N ALA A 540 -5.32 -8.72 12.46
CA ALA A 540 -5.91 -7.71 11.60
C ALA A 540 -7.40 -7.41 11.90
N GLY A 541 -7.99 -8.07 12.92
CA GLY A 541 -9.35 -7.79 13.36
C GLY A 541 -10.46 -8.62 12.68
N TYR A 542 -10.10 -9.70 11.98
CA TYR A 542 -11.10 -10.59 11.36
C TYR A 542 -11.74 -11.59 12.37
N GLY A 543 -11.29 -11.59 13.61
CA GLY A 543 -11.77 -12.42 14.69
C GLY A 543 -10.93 -13.68 14.91
N PRO A 544 -11.29 -14.52 15.88
CA PRO A 544 -10.47 -15.66 16.28
C PRO A 544 -10.56 -16.83 15.29
N LEU A 545 -10.03 -16.67 14.07
CA LEU A 545 -10.11 -17.63 12.97
C LEU A 545 -9.26 -18.88 13.22
N THR A 546 -8.15 -18.75 13.94
CA THR A 546 -7.27 -19.87 14.33
C THR A 546 -7.97 -20.95 15.15
N GLN A 547 -9.12 -20.62 15.76
CA GLN A 547 -9.85 -21.57 16.62
C GLN A 547 -10.57 -22.68 15.83
N TRP A 548 -10.77 -22.54 14.53
CA TRP A 548 -11.51 -23.53 13.73
C TRP A 548 -10.65 -24.42 12.85
N GLY A 549 -9.37 -24.08 12.66
CA GLY A 549 -8.49 -24.85 11.81
C GLY A 549 -7.93 -26.11 12.47
N GLU A 550 -7.72 -27.17 11.69
CA GLU A 550 -6.84 -28.27 12.04
C GLU A 550 -5.47 -28.00 11.40
N PHE A 551 -4.53 -27.49 12.19
CA PHE A 551 -3.18 -27.25 11.69
C PHE A 551 -2.32 -28.50 11.86
N PRO A 552 -1.65 -28.98 10.80
CA PRO A 552 -0.78 -30.15 10.90
C PRO A 552 0.42 -29.81 11.81
N GLY A 553 0.47 -30.38 12.99
CA GLY A 553 1.66 -30.36 13.85
C GLY A 553 1.53 -29.75 15.24
N ILE A 554 0.33 -29.49 15.75
CA ILE A 554 0.08 -29.18 17.17
C ILE A 554 -0.43 -30.44 17.88
#